data_f6d56a79f5dfcfce9d477cbd51c8c14a
#
_entry.id   f6d56a79f5dfcfce9d477cbd51c8c14a
#
_cell.length_a   1.000
_cell.length_b   1.000
_cell.length_c   1.000
_cell.angle_alpha   90.00
_cell.angle_beta   90.00
_cell.angle_gamma   90.00
#
_symmetry.space_group_name_H-M   'P 1'
#
loop_
_entity.id
_entity.type
_entity.pdbx_description
1 polymer ?
#
loop_
_entity_poly.entity_id
_entity_poly.type
_entity_poly.pdbx_seq_one_letter_code
_entity_poly.pdbx_strand_id
1 'polypeptide(L)'
;GVLAFGYSMLSNVSIRSIAHPYMKNLADYAGAAVAMATRDRLNMIYLDVVQGKGNMTMRRQVGTYLPIHLSSMGRACLAAMPEDEREFLLNAIRNKHKEDWIKINRDLDKAFKDYQDFGYCFSIGEWHKDVNSVAVPLIHEQHGLLVFNCGGPSFIMNREKLEEDIAPRLLHMVNNIRTEIS
;
A
#
# COMPACT_ATOMS: atom_id res chain seq x y z
N GLY A 1 -1.24 -15.55 9.33
CA GLY A 1 -0.23 -16.44 9.89
C GLY A 1 0.81 -16.85 8.86
N VAL A 2 1.75 -17.68 9.30
CA VAL A 2 2.88 -18.14 8.47
C VAL A 2 2.41 -18.88 7.22
N LEU A 3 1.35 -19.69 7.32
CA LEU A 3 0.80 -20.44 6.18
C LEU A 3 0.17 -19.49 5.14
N ALA A 4 -0.57 -18.48 5.58
CA ALA A 4 -1.18 -17.50 4.68
C ALA A 4 -0.10 -16.70 3.94
N PHE A 5 0.95 -16.29 4.64
CA PHE A 5 2.09 -15.60 4.04
C PHE A 5 2.81 -16.47 3.01
N GLY A 6 3.11 -17.72 3.37
CA GLY A 6 3.77 -18.67 2.48
C GLY A 6 2.96 -18.93 1.21
N TYR A 7 1.66 -19.11 1.35
CA TYR A 7 0.76 -19.31 0.21
C TYR A 7 0.75 -18.07 -0.71
N SER A 8 0.63 -16.87 -0.13
CA SER A 8 0.64 -15.62 -0.90
C SER A 8 1.97 -15.42 -1.62
N MET A 9 3.09 -15.76 -0.98
CA MET A 9 4.41 -15.70 -1.62
C MET A 9 4.49 -16.60 -2.83
N LEU A 10 4.05 -17.86 -2.70
CA LEU A 10 4.09 -18.85 -3.79
C LEU A 10 3.17 -18.47 -4.94
N SER A 11 1.94 -18.04 -4.65
CA SER A 11 0.96 -17.69 -5.69
C SER A 11 1.30 -16.40 -6.43
N ASN A 12 2.19 -15.56 -5.89
CA ASN A 12 2.56 -14.27 -6.50
C ASN A 12 4.01 -14.21 -6.98
N VAL A 13 4.70 -15.34 -7.13
CA VAL A 13 6.11 -15.37 -7.58
C VAL A 13 6.27 -14.72 -8.96
N SER A 14 5.38 -15.00 -9.91
CA SER A 14 5.46 -14.43 -11.25
C SER A 14 5.24 -12.92 -11.26
N ILE A 15 4.27 -12.43 -10.50
CA ILE A 15 4.03 -10.98 -10.38
C ILE A 15 5.21 -10.29 -9.72
N ARG A 16 5.77 -10.86 -8.66
CA ARG A 16 6.94 -10.31 -7.99
C ARG A 16 8.12 -10.16 -8.96
N SER A 17 8.37 -11.18 -9.76
CA SER A 17 9.44 -11.17 -10.75
C SER A 17 9.26 -10.06 -11.78
N ILE A 18 8.04 -9.87 -12.27
CA ILE A 18 7.71 -8.81 -13.24
C ILE A 18 7.77 -7.43 -12.59
N ALA A 19 7.21 -7.29 -11.39
CA ALA A 19 7.09 -6.00 -10.71
C ALA A 19 8.42 -5.47 -10.17
N HIS A 20 9.33 -6.34 -9.74
CA HIS A 20 10.55 -5.96 -9.05
C HIS A 20 11.40 -4.92 -9.80
N PRO A 21 11.68 -5.04 -11.11
CA PRO A 21 12.43 -4.02 -11.84
C PRO A 21 11.74 -2.66 -11.86
N TYR A 22 10.42 -2.63 -11.99
CA TYR A 22 9.64 -1.39 -11.94
C TYR A 22 9.73 -0.74 -10.58
N MET A 23 9.61 -1.54 -9.52
CA MET A 23 9.71 -1.08 -8.14
C MET A 23 11.11 -0.50 -7.86
N LYS A 24 12.16 -1.17 -8.35
CA LYS A 24 13.54 -0.71 -8.19
C LYS A 24 13.76 0.65 -8.86
N ASN A 25 13.25 0.83 -10.08
CA ASN A 25 13.36 2.09 -10.80
C ASN A 25 12.70 3.23 -10.03
N LEU A 26 11.48 3.02 -9.53
CA LEU A 26 10.79 4.05 -8.75
C LEU A 26 11.48 4.32 -7.42
N ALA A 27 11.92 3.27 -6.72
CA ALA A 27 12.63 3.41 -5.45
C ALA A 27 13.91 4.24 -5.60
N ASP A 28 14.69 3.97 -6.65
CA ASP A 28 15.92 4.73 -6.94
C ASP A 28 15.63 6.19 -7.29
N TYR A 29 14.59 6.44 -8.09
CA TYR A 29 14.16 7.79 -8.42
C TYR A 29 13.72 8.56 -7.18
N ALA A 30 12.90 7.94 -6.35
CA ALA A 30 12.31 8.58 -5.16
C ALA A 30 13.29 8.70 -4.00
N GLY A 31 14.36 7.90 -3.98
CA GLY A 31 15.23 7.78 -2.81
C GLY A 31 14.49 7.23 -1.60
N ALA A 32 13.55 6.30 -1.83
CA ALA A 32 12.63 5.82 -0.81
C ALA A 32 12.33 4.33 -1.04
N ALA A 33 11.49 3.74 -0.19
CA ALA A 33 11.08 2.34 -0.32
C ALA A 33 9.85 2.21 -1.21
N VAL A 34 9.84 1.18 -2.06
CA VAL A 34 8.66 0.76 -2.83
C VAL A 34 8.35 -0.68 -2.43
N ALA A 35 7.09 -0.97 -2.12
CA ALA A 35 6.69 -2.29 -1.65
C ALA A 35 5.45 -2.79 -2.37
N MET A 36 5.30 -4.12 -2.36
CA MET A 36 4.10 -4.83 -2.80
C MET A 36 3.56 -5.62 -1.62
N ALA A 37 2.25 -5.59 -1.42
CA ALA A 37 1.61 -6.24 -0.28
C ALA A 37 0.25 -6.84 -0.66
N THR A 38 -0.21 -7.73 0.19
CA THR A 38 -1.56 -8.28 0.17
C THR A 38 -2.18 -8.18 1.57
N ARG A 39 -3.49 -8.37 1.65
CA ARG A 39 -4.19 -8.33 2.93
C ARG A 39 -4.13 -9.67 3.65
N ASP A 40 -3.93 -9.62 4.96
CA ASP A 40 -4.14 -10.73 5.88
C ASP A 40 -4.95 -10.22 7.06
N ARG A 41 -6.24 -10.56 7.12
CA ARG A 41 -7.20 -10.11 8.13
C ARG A 41 -7.28 -8.58 8.18
N LEU A 42 -6.91 -7.95 9.29
CA LEU A 42 -6.93 -6.49 9.47
C LEU A 42 -5.55 -5.86 9.29
N ASN A 43 -4.66 -6.56 8.58
CA ASN A 43 -3.32 -6.07 8.27
C ASN A 43 -3.00 -6.23 6.79
N MET A 44 -2.08 -5.43 6.31
CA MET A 44 -1.36 -5.66 5.07
C MET A 44 -0.05 -6.36 5.39
N ILE A 45 0.39 -7.26 4.52
CA ILE A 45 1.65 -7.97 4.68
C ILE A 45 2.52 -7.76 3.45
N TYR A 46 3.77 -7.37 3.65
CA TYR A 46 4.71 -7.13 2.56
C TYR A 46 5.12 -8.45 1.88
N LEU A 47 4.93 -8.50 0.57
CA LEU A 47 5.38 -9.61 -0.29
C LEU A 47 6.72 -9.30 -0.96
N ASP A 48 7.01 -8.03 -1.22
CA ASP A 48 8.28 -7.58 -1.75
C ASP A 48 8.55 -6.15 -1.30
N VAL A 49 9.82 -5.82 -1.06
CA VAL A 49 10.24 -4.48 -0.65
C VAL A 49 11.55 -4.15 -1.35
N VAL A 50 11.61 -3.00 -1.99
CA VAL A 50 12.80 -2.49 -2.65
C VAL A 50 13.19 -1.16 -2.02
N GLN A 51 14.43 -1.06 -1.55
CA GLN A 51 14.97 0.19 -1.05
C GLN A 51 15.65 0.95 -2.19
N GLY A 52 15.42 2.26 -2.23
CA GLY A 52 16.10 3.14 -3.17
C GLY A 52 17.56 3.35 -2.80
N LYS A 53 18.28 4.01 -3.69
CA LYS A 53 19.68 4.41 -3.44
C LYS A 53 19.73 5.47 -2.34
N GLY A 54 20.67 5.33 -1.43
CA GLY A 54 20.91 6.28 -0.34
C GLY A 54 20.93 5.64 1.03
N ASN A 55 21.26 6.44 2.05
CA ASN A 55 21.35 6.01 3.44
C ASN A 55 19.95 6.07 4.10
N MET A 56 19.07 5.16 3.71
CA MET A 56 17.75 5.08 4.31
C MET A 56 17.81 4.32 5.63
N THR A 57 17.33 4.95 6.67
CA THR A 57 17.30 4.37 8.03
C THR A 57 16.11 3.44 8.25
N MET A 58 15.08 3.53 7.41
CA MET A 58 13.86 2.72 7.56
C MET A 58 13.95 1.46 6.72
N ARG A 59 14.36 0.38 7.37
CA ARG A 59 14.38 -0.95 6.72
C ARG A 59 13.07 -1.66 6.98
N ARG A 60 12.33 -1.93 5.91
CA ARG A 60 11.16 -2.80 5.96
C ARG A 60 11.49 -4.09 5.27
N GLN A 61 10.95 -5.17 5.81
CA GLN A 61 11.26 -6.52 5.33
C GLN A 61 9.99 -7.21 4.83
N VAL A 62 10.17 -8.11 3.89
CA VAL A 62 9.14 -9.06 3.47
C VAL A 62 8.59 -9.76 4.71
N GLY A 63 7.25 -9.90 4.77
CA GLY A 63 6.57 -10.48 5.94
C GLY A 63 6.18 -9.46 7.02
N THR A 64 6.57 -8.20 6.89
CA THR A 64 6.15 -7.14 7.84
C THR A 64 4.65 -6.88 7.71
N TYR A 65 3.98 -6.72 8.86
CA TYR A 65 2.56 -6.38 8.95
C TYR A 65 2.37 -4.88 9.16
N LEU A 66 1.35 -4.32 8.48
CA LEU A 66 0.92 -2.94 8.68
C LEU A 66 -0.59 -2.92 8.94
N PRO A 67 -1.07 -2.06 9.85
CA PRO A 67 -2.51 -1.97 10.10
C PRO A 67 -3.26 -1.47 8.88
N ILE A 68 -4.37 -2.15 8.56
CA ILE A 68 -5.15 -1.87 7.34
C ILE A 68 -5.76 -0.46 7.36
N HIS A 69 -6.10 0.06 8.53
CA HIS A 69 -6.80 1.33 8.65
C HIS A 69 -5.88 2.56 8.72
N LEU A 70 -4.58 2.38 8.97
CA LEU A 70 -3.62 3.48 9.12
C LEU A 70 -2.63 3.58 7.97
N SER A 71 -2.27 2.46 7.36
CA SER A 71 -1.31 2.43 6.26
C SER A 71 -1.96 2.85 4.94
N SER A 72 -1.18 3.49 4.07
CA SER A 72 -1.66 3.82 2.72
C SER A 72 -2.08 2.57 1.95
N MET A 73 -1.35 1.46 2.11
CA MET A 73 -1.65 0.19 1.47
C MET A 73 -2.99 -0.38 1.93
N GLY A 74 -3.24 -0.35 3.23
CA GLY A 74 -4.52 -0.83 3.79
C GLY A 74 -5.69 0.02 3.32
N ARG A 75 -5.53 1.33 3.29
CA ARG A 75 -6.54 2.25 2.79
C ARG A 75 -6.86 2.02 1.32
N ALA A 76 -5.83 1.83 0.49
CA ALA A 76 -6.01 1.51 -0.93
C ALA A 76 -6.66 0.14 -1.13
N CYS A 77 -6.30 -0.84 -0.30
CA CYS A 77 -6.94 -2.16 -0.31
C CYS A 77 -8.43 -2.07 0.00
N LEU A 78 -8.79 -1.38 1.08
CA LEU A 78 -10.19 -1.18 1.46
C LEU A 78 -10.97 -0.44 0.37
N ALA A 79 -10.36 0.58 -0.23
CA ALA A 79 -11.00 1.38 -1.28
C ALA A 79 -11.31 0.57 -2.53
N ALA A 80 -10.45 -0.38 -2.89
CA ALA A 80 -10.55 -1.14 -4.14
C ALA A 80 -11.36 -2.43 -4.04
N MET A 81 -11.64 -2.91 -2.81
CA MET A 81 -12.38 -4.17 -2.65
C MET A 81 -13.88 -3.98 -2.87
N PRO A 82 -14.65 -5.06 -3.10
CA PRO A 82 -16.10 -5.00 -3.19
C PRO A 82 -16.74 -4.40 -1.94
N GLU A 83 -17.85 -3.70 -2.12
CA GLU A 83 -18.53 -2.97 -1.05
C GLU A 83 -18.90 -3.84 0.16
N ASP A 84 -19.45 -5.02 -0.09
CA ASP A 84 -19.84 -5.94 0.99
C ASP A 84 -18.63 -6.42 1.81
N GLU A 85 -17.51 -6.72 1.16
CA GLU A 85 -16.28 -7.09 1.83
C GLU A 85 -15.72 -5.91 2.63
N ARG A 86 -15.71 -4.72 2.05
CA ARG A 86 -15.27 -3.50 2.73
C ARG A 86 -16.10 -3.23 3.97
N GLU A 87 -17.44 -3.30 3.88
CA GLU A 87 -18.32 -3.08 5.03
C GLU A 87 -18.06 -4.08 6.16
N PHE A 88 -17.85 -5.35 5.82
CA PHE A 88 -17.49 -6.37 6.81
C PHE A 88 -16.20 -5.98 7.55
N LEU A 89 -15.17 -5.55 6.83
CA LEU A 89 -13.90 -5.15 7.44
C LEU A 89 -14.01 -3.85 8.23
N LEU A 90 -14.79 -2.88 7.75
CA LEU A 90 -15.02 -1.63 8.48
C LEU A 90 -15.70 -1.89 9.83
N ASN A 91 -16.68 -2.81 9.86
CA ASN A 91 -17.31 -3.21 11.13
C ASN A 91 -16.30 -3.87 12.07
N ALA A 92 -15.42 -4.73 11.57
CA ALA A 92 -14.37 -5.35 12.38
C ALA A 92 -13.38 -4.32 12.93
N ILE A 93 -12.98 -3.35 12.12
CA ILE A 93 -12.11 -2.25 12.54
C ILE A 93 -12.79 -1.41 13.62
N ARG A 94 -14.05 -1.05 13.41
CA ARG A 94 -14.85 -0.30 14.38
C ARG A 94 -14.93 -1.00 15.73
N ASN A 95 -15.20 -2.30 15.72
CA ASN A 95 -15.32 -3.09 16.95
C ASN A 95 -13.99 -3.19 17.70
N LYS A 96 -12.87 -3.23 16.98
CA LYS A 96 -11.54 -3.32 17.56
C LYS A 96 -11.02 -1.97 18.08
N HIS A 97 -11.43 -0.86 17.45
CA HIS A 97 -10.91 0.48 17.70
C HIS A 97 -12.05 1.48 18.06
N LYS A 98 -12.90 1.11 19.01
CA LYS A 98 -14.11 1.88 19.34
C LYS A 98 -13.80 3.32 19.75
N GLU A 99 -12.75 3.52 20.52
CA GLU A 99 -12.38 4.84 21.05
C GLU A 99 -11.90 5.79 19.95
N ASP A 100 -11.23 5.25 18.93
CA ASP A 100 -10.63 6.02 17.84
C ASP A 100 -11.49 6.01 16.58
N TRP A 101 -12.65 5.36 16.62
CA TRP A 101 -13.43 5.10 15.41
C TRP A 101 -13.84 6.36 14.64
N ILE A 102 -14.21 7.43 15.34
CA ILE A 102 -14.64 8.68 14.69
C ILE A 102 -13.52 9.22 13.80
N LYS A 103 -12.30 9.25 14.34
CA LYS A 103 -11.12 9.70 13.57
C LYS A 103 -10.78 8.74 12.44
N ILE A 104 -10.76 7.44 12.72
CA ILE A 104 -10.46 6.40 11.72
C ILE A 104 -11.45 6.48 10.56
N ASN A 105 -12.74 6.57 10.85
CA ASN A 105 -13.78 6.63 9.83
C ASN A 105 -13.65 7.87 8.93
N ARG A 106 -13.37 9.01 9.54
CA ARG A 106 -13.13 10.25 8.81
C ARG A 106 -11.93 10.14 7.87
N ASP A 107 -10.83 9.59 8.35
CA ASP A 107 -9.61 9.43 7.58
C ASP A 107 -9.79 8.41 6.45
N LEU A 108 -10.56 7.35 6.70
CA LEU A 108 -10.91 6.36 5.66
C LEU A 108 -11.83 6.94 4.59
N ASP A 109 -12.84 7.73 4.98
CA ASP A 109 -13.73 8.40 4.02
C ASP A 109 -12.93 9.31 3.07
N LYS A 110 -11.97 10.05 3.61
CA LYS A 110 -11.06 10.86 2.79
C LYS A 110 -10.23 10.00 1.84
N ALA A 111 -9.68 8.90 2.33
CA ALA A 111 -8.89 7.98 1.51
C ALA A 111 -9.72 7.39 0.37
N PHE A 112 -10.98 7.00 0.64
CA PHE A 112 -11.87 6.45 -0.38
C PHE A 112 -12.22 7.49 -1.44
N LYS A 113 -12.40 8.75 -1.03
CA LYS A 113 -12.61 9.84 -1.97
C LYS A 113 -11.37 10.08 -2.83
N ASP A 114 -10.19 10.10 -2.25
CA ASP A 114 -8.94 10.25 -3.00
C ASP A 114 -8.79 9.12 -4.04
N TYR A 115 -9.13 7.89 -3.67
CA TYR A 115 -9.10 6.76 -4.59
C TYR A 115 -10.09 6.93 -5.75
N GLN A 116 -11.31 7.38 -5.48
CA GLN A 116 -12.32 7.64 -6.51
C GLN A 116 -11.87 8.73 -7.48
N ASP A 117 -11.26 9.79 -6.95
CA ASP A 117 -10.85 10.94 -7.75
C ASP A 117 -9.53 10.69 -8.52
N PHE A 118 -8.58 9.98 -7.92
CA PHE A 118 -7.22 9.89 -8.43
C PHE A 118 -6.68 8.47 -8.62
N GLY A 119 -7.26 7.47 -7.98
CA GLY A 119 -6.78 6.08 -8.05
C GLY A 119 -5.73 5.69 -7.02
N TYR A 120 -5.47 6.53 -6.03
CA TYR A 120 -4.50 6.25 -4.96
C TYR A 120 -4.95 6.79 -3.61
N CYS A 121 -4.30 6.27 -2.54
CA CYS A 121 -4.55 6.69 -1.17
C CYS A 121 -3.26 7.08 -0.48
N PHE A 122 -3.35 8.01 0.48
CA PHE A 122 -2.21 8.50 1.26
C PHE A 122 -2.28 8.04 2.72
N SER A 123 -1.13 8.02 3.37
CA SER A 123 -0.98 8.03 4.82
C SER A 123 0.10 9.05 5.16
N ILE A 124 -0.30 10.14 5.81
CA ILE A 124 0.57 11.28 6.10
C ILE A 124 0.75 11.35 7.62
N GLY A 125 1.82 10.73 8.13
CA GLY A 125 2.13 10.69 9.56
C GLY A 125 1.10 9.94 10.40
N GLU A 126 0.27 9.10 9.79
CA GLU A 126 -0.88 8.50 10.46
C GLU A 126 -0.63 7.08 10.95
N TRP A 127 0.30 6.38 10.31
CA TRP A 127 0.81 5.10 10.80
C TRP A 127 1.95 5.33 11.79
N HIS A 128 3.00 6.02 11.35
CA HIS A 128 4.06 6.57 12.19
C HIS A 128 4.20 8.05 11.87
N LYS A 129 4.36 8.85 12.89
CA LYS A 129 4.39 10.31 12.80
C LYS A 129 5.34 10.85 11.74
N ASP A 130 6.51 10.23 11.61
CA ASP A 130 7.57 10.69 10.72
C ASP A 130 7.62 9.95 9.39
N VAL A 131 6.55 9.23 9.04
CA VAL A 131 6.47 8.43 7.81
C VAL A 131 5.28 8.87 6.97
N ASN A 132 5.53 9.15 5.70
CA ASN A 132 4.50 9.45 4.71
C ASN A 132 4.57 8.43 3.57
N SER A 133 3.43 8.09 3.02
CA SER A 133 3.34 7.12 1.92
C SER A 133 2.11 7.35 1.05
N VAL A 134 2.18 6.81 -0.17
CA VAL A 134 1.07 6.72 -1.11
C VAL A 134 0.98 5.29 -1.62
N ALA A 135 -0.23 4.81 -1.90
CA ALA A 135 -0.46 3.45 -2.37
C ALA A 135 -1.47 3.40 -3.50
N VAL A 136 -1.27 2.43 -4.41
CA VAL A 136 -2.13 2.15 -5.56
C VAL A 136 -2.47 0.66 -5.55
N PRO A 137 -3.76 0.29 -5.62
CA PRO A 137 -4.16 -1.11 -5.70
C PRO A 137 -4.08 -1.63 -7.13
N LEU A 138 -3.89 -2.95 -7.25
CA LEU A 138 -3.95 -3.67 -8.51
C LEU A 138 -4.84 -4.90 -8.32
N ILE A 139 -5.94 -4.94 -9.09
CA ILE A 139 -6.86 -6.08 -9.09
C ILE A 139 -6.53 -6.96 -10.28
N HIS A 140 -6.32 -8.25 -10.02
CA HIS A 140 -6.02 -9.23 -11.06
C HIS A 140 -6.88 -10.48 -10.87
N GLU A 141 -7.38 -11.04 -11.97
CA GLU A 141 -8.29 -12.20 -11.91
C GLU A 141 -7.70 -13.39 -11.17
N GLN A 142 -6.42 -13.70 -11.41
CA GLN A 142 -5.76 -14.86 -10.82
C GLN A 142 -5.08 -14.56 -9.50
N HIS A 143 -4.59 -13.35 -9.29
CA HIS A 143 -3.78 -12.97 -8.14
C HIS A 143 -4.56 -12.18 -7.09
N GLY A 144 -5.80 -11.82 -7.39
CA GLY A 144 -6.64 -11.06 -6.48
C GLY A 144 -6.20 -9.61 -6.34
N LEU A 145 -6.36 -9.06 -5.15
CA LEU A 145 -6.06 -7.67 -4.85
C LEU A 145 -4.67 -7.55 -4.22
N LEU A 146 -3.78 -6.93 -4.97
CA LEU A 146 -2.44 -6.56 -4.53
C LEU A 146 -2.36 -5.04 -4.39
N VAL A 147 -1.45 -4.55 -3.57
CA VAL A 147 -1.27 -3.12 -3.39
C VAL A 147 0.22 -2.79 -3.46
N PHE A 148 0.54 -1.70 -4.15
CA PHE A 148 1.90 -1.15 -4.23
C PHE A 148 1.95 0.18 -3.50
N ASN A 149 3.07 0.47 -2.83
CA ASN A 149 3.27 1.76 -2.20
C ASN A 149 4.66 2.31 -2.46
N CYS A 150 4.78 3.61 -2.25
CA CYS A 150 6.06 4.29 -2.11
C CYS A 150 6.00 5.16 -0.86
N GLY A 151 6.97 5.03 0.01
CA GLY A 151 6.97 5.76 1.26
C GLY A 151 8.34 5.82 1.93
N GLY A 152 8.44 6.71 2.89
CA GLY A 152 9.67 6.93 3.62
C GLY A 152 9.54 8.05 4.65
N PRO A 153 10.68 8.48 5.20
CA PRO A 153 10.69 9.58 6.17
C PRO A 153 10.03 10.84 5.62
N SER A 154 9.26 11.54 6.45
CA SER A 154 8.50 12.72 6.02
C SER A 154 9.38 13.86 5.48
N PHE A 155 10.65 13.95 5.89
CA PHE A 155 11.57 14.95 5.38
C PHE A 155 12.03 14.68 3.94
N ILE A 156 11.92 13.42 3.47
CA ILE A 156 12.18 13.02 2.08
C ILE A 156 10.86 12.99 1.30
N MET A 157 9.82 12.41 1.89
CA MET A 157 8.50 12.19 1.31
C MET A 157 7.49 13.16 1.91
N ASN A 158 7.66 14.48 1.68
CA ASN A 158 6.65 15.44 2.13
C ASN A 158 5.37 15.30 1.30
N ARG A 159 4.27 15.90 1.80
CA ARG A 159 2.96 15.81 1.15
C ARG A 159 2.98 16.29 -0.30
N GLU A 160 3.60 17.44 -0.56
CA GLU A 160 3.65 18.02 -1.90
C GLU A 160 4.37 17.09 -2.89
N LYS A 161 5.51 16.54 -2.49
CA LYS A 161 6.26 15.58 -3.31
C LYS A 161 5.44 14.32 -3.60
N LEU A 162 4.74 13.80 -2.59
CA LEU A 162 3.87 12.64 -2.77
C LEU A 162 2.74 12.93 -3.75
N GLU A 163 2.03 14.04 -3.56
CA GLU A 163 0.87 14.39 -4.37
C GLU A 163 1.24 14.73 -5.82
N GLU A 164 2.28 15.53 -6.02
CA GLU A 164 2.60 16.09 -7.33
C GLU A 164 3.55 15.22 -8.16
N ASP A 165 4.40 14.44 -7.52
CA ASP A 165 5.44 13.67 -8.20
C ASP A 165 5.30 12.15 -8.03
N ILE A 166 5.30 11.67 -6.80
CA ILE A 166 5.39 10.23 -6.53
C ILE A 166 4.09 9.50 -6.84
N ALA A 167 2.93 10.04 -6.45
CA ALA A 167 1.64 9.38 -6.68
C ALA A 167 1.36 9.15 -8.18
N PRO A 168 1.55 10.13 -9.07
CA PRO A 168 1.39 9.88 -10.51
C PRO A 168 2.37 8.84 -11.05
N ARG A 169 3.61 8.82 -10.58
CA ARG A 169 4.61 7.84 -11.00
C ARG A 169 4.28 6.43 -10.52
N LEU A 170 3.81 6.31 -9.29
CA LEU A 170 3.38 5.02 -8.74
C LEU A 170 2.17 4.48 -9.52
N LEU A 171 1.20 5.32 -9.82
CA LEU A 171 0.04 4.94 -10.62
C LEU A 171 0.46 4.45 -12.01
N HIS A 172 1.37 5.17 -12.66
CA HIS A 172 1.91 4.78 -13.97
C HIS A 172 2.66 3.44 -13.88
N MET A 173 3.48 3.24 -12.85
CA MET A 173 4.18 1.98 -12.59
C MET A 173 3.20 0.81 -12.48
N VAL A 174 2.15 0.97 -11.67
CA VAL A 174 1.15 -0.09 -11.46
C VAL A 174 0.40 -0.40 -12.75
N ASN A 175 0.07 0.61 -13.56
CA ASN A 175 -0.56 0.41 -14.85
C ASN A 175 0.34 -0.36 -15.83
N ASN A 176 1.64 -0.08 -15.82
CA ASN A 176 2.61 -0.84 -16.63
C ASN A 176 2.70 -2.30 -16.17
N ILE A 177 2.76 -2.54 -14.87
CA ILE A 177 2.77 -3.90 -14.31
C ILE A 177 1.48 -4.64 -14.71
N ARG A 178 0.32 -4.00 -14.57
CA ARG A 178 -0.97 -4.59 -14.95
C ARG A 178 -0.98 -5.03 -16.41
N THR A 179 -0.49 -4.20 -17.31
CA THR A 179 -0.42 -4.51 -18.74
C THR A 179 0.48 -5.72 -18.99
N GLU A 180 1.61 -5.81 -18.30
CA GLU A 180 2.59 -6.87 -18.53
C GLU A 180 2.14 -8.23 -17.99
N ILE A 181 1.34 -8.27 -16.92
CA ILE A 181 0.83 -9.51 -16.32
C ILE A 181 -0.51 -9.97 -16.90
N SER A 182 -1.13 -9.19 -17.74
CA SER A 182 -2.42 -9.52 -18.39
C SER A 182 -2.28 -10.51 -19.51
#